data_e5bbce0c3ca89b25274f3386cfdf00da
#
_entry.id   e5bbce0c3ca89b25274f3386cfdf00da
#
_cell.length_a   1.000
_cell.length_b   1.000
_cell.length_c   1.000
_cell.angle_alpha   90.00
_cell.angle_beta   90.00
_cell.angle_gamma   90.00
#
_symmetry.space_group_name_H-M   'P 1'
#
loop_
_entity.id
_entity.type
_entity.pdbx_description
1 polymer ?
#
loop_
_entity_poly.entity_id
_entity_poly.type
_entity_poly.pdbx_seq_one_letter_code
_entity_poly.pdbx_strand_id
1 'polypeptide(L)'
;MSLLLDAGGLYAQADRADPHHAAVAELINGEREPLITSAITVAEADYLILTRLGVEVELAFLEDLAEGTFQVECLNRGELRTALQVARRYRDLEIGLADASLVVLALRFRTRRLLSFDERAFRNVAPLQGGSFVLLPADS
;
A
#
# COMPACT_ATOMS: atom_id res chain seq x y z
N MET A 1 -6.46 11.74 -8.78
CA MET A 1 -5.72 10.46 -8.88
C MET A 1 -5.89 9.65 -7.60
N SER A 2 -6.10 8.36 -7.76
CA SER A 2 -6.26 7.46 -6.62
C SER A 2 -5.04 7.47 -5.69
N LEU A 3 -5.26 7.12 -4.43
CA LEU A 3 -4.20 6.94 -3.45
C LEU A 3 -3.99 5.46 -3.19
N LEU A 4 -2.79 4.98 -3.44
CA LEU A 4 -2.40 3.61 -3.10
C LEU A 4 -1.92 3.55 -1.66
N LEU A 5 -2.14 2.41 -0.99
CA LEU A 5 -1.64 2.18 0.36
C LEU A 5 -0.81 0.91 0.39
N ASP A 6 0.36 0.99 1.03
CA ASP A 6 1.17 -0.21 1.31
C ASP A 6 0.79 -0.81 2.68
N ALA A 7 1.43 -1.92 3.03
CA ALA A 7 1.13 -2.61 4.28
C ALA A 7 1.42 -1.73 5.50
N GLY A 8 2.48 -0.93 5.45
CA GLY A 8 2.81 0.00 6.54
C GLY A 8 1.77 1.09 6.73
N GLY A 9 1.19 1.58 5.62
CA GLY A 9 0.09 2.54 5.67
C GLY A 9 -1.17 1.95 6.28
N LEU A 10 -1.54 0.74 5.85
CA LEU A 10 -2.68 0.01 6.42
C LEU A 10 -2.48 -0.28 7.91
N TYR A 11 -1.27 -0.71 8.27
CA TYR A 11 -0.93 -0.98 9.67
C TYR A 11 -1.04 0.28 10.54
N ALA A 12 -0.49 1.40 10.09
CA ALA A 12 -0.54 2.65 10.83
C ALA A 12 -1.97 3.15 11.05
N GLN A 13 -2.85 2.89 10.08
CA GLN A 13 -4.27 3.21 10.23
C GLN A 13 -4.93 2.33 11.30
N ALA A 14 -4.54 1.07 11.40
CA ALA A 14 -5.10 0.12 12.37
C ALA A 14 -4.54 0.32 13.79
N ASP A 15 -3.29 0.75 13.90
CA ASP A 15 -2.60 0.88 15.19
C ASP A 15 -2.69 2.31 15.72
N ARG A 16 -3.63 2.55 16.66
CA ARG A 16 -3.84 3.86 17.25
C ARG A 16 -2.63 4.37 18.04
N ALA A 17 -1.73 3.48 18.46
CA ALA A 17 -0.50 3.83 19.17
C ALA A 17 0.68 4.08 18.23
N ASP A 18 0.52 3.85 16.93
CA ASP A 18 1.57 4.10 15.97
C ASP A 18 1.88 5.61 15.87
N PRO A 19 3.16 6.01 15.85
CA PRO A 19 3.53 7.42 15.73
C PRO A 19 2.95 8.11 14.49
N HIS A 20 2.68 7.34 13.44
CA HIS A 20 2.13 7.86 12.18
C HIS A 20 0.61 7.82 12.11
N HIS A 21 -0.07 7.27 13.13
CA HIS A 21 -1.51 7.05 13.07
C HIS A 21 -2.29 8.34 12.79
N ALA A 22 -2.01 9.40 13.53
CA ALA A 22 -2.75 10.67 13.41
C ALA A 22 -2.63 11.24 11.97
N ALA A 23 -1.43 11.26 11.41
CA ALA A 23 -1.20 11.77 10.06
C ALA A 23 -1.89 10.90 9.01
N VAL A 24 -1.85 9.57 9.17
CA VAL A 24 -2.51 8.63 8.26
C VAL A 24 -4.03 8.77 8.33
N ALA A 25 -4.59 8.84 9.53
CA ALA A 25 -6.03 9.01 9.72
C ALA A 25 -6.53 10.31 9.08
N GLU A 26 -5.80 11.39 9.28
CA GLU A 26 -6.14 12.68 8.67
C GLU A 26 -6.10 12.60 7.14
N LEU A 27 -5.07 11.97 6.58
CA LEU A 27 -4.92 11.80 5.14
C LEU A 27 -6.06 10.96 4.56
N ILE A 28 -6.39 9.83 5.18
CA ILE A 28 -7.46 8.94 4.72
C ILE A 28 -8.82 9.64 4.83
N ASN A 29 -9.10 10.30 5.95
CA ASN A 29 -10.38 10.98 6.17
C ASN A 29 -10.58 12.16 5.23
N GLY A 30 -9.51 12.82 4.81
CA GLY A 30 -9.57 13.94 3.88
C GLY A 30 -9.51 13.54 2.41
N GLU A 31 -9.23 12.28 2.10
CA GLU A 31 -9.05 11.83 0.72
C GLU A 31 -10.39 11.66 0.02
N ARG A 32 -10.53 12.29 -1.15
CA ARG A 32 -11.74 12.21 -1.97
C ARG A 32 -11.64 11.18 -3.08
N GLU A 33 -10.42 10.79 -3.44
CA GLU A 33 -10.17 9.80 -4.47
C GLU A 33 -10.22 8.40 -3.85
N PRO A 34 -10.42 7.35 -4.67
CA PRO A 34 -10.40 5.99 -4.15
C PRO A 34 -9.10 5.64 -3.43
N LEU A 35 -9.25 4.90 -2.32
CA LEU A 35 -8.15 4.32 -1.57
C LEU A 35 -7.95 2.91 -2.08
N ILE A 36 -6.83 2.64 -2.75
CA ILE A 36 -6.59 1.38 -3.46
C ILE A 36 -5.41 0.64 -2.85
N THR A 37 -5.55 -0.66 -2.71
CA THR A 37 -4.46 -1.54 -2.30
C THR A 37 -4.59 -2.89 -2.99
N SER A 38 -3.55 -3.71 -2.93
CA SER A 38 -3.62 -5.06 -3.49
C SER A 38 -4.07 -6.07 -2.44
N ALA A 39 -4.70 -7.16 -2.87
CA ALA A 39 -5.02 -8.28 -1.99
C ALA A 39 -3.76 -8.86 -1.32
N ILE A 40 -2.63 -8.82 -2.02
CA ILE A 40 -1.33 -9.26 -1.49
C ILE A 40 -0.90 -8.37 -0.32
N THR A 41 -1.02 -7.07 -0.50
CA THR A 41 -0.71 -6.09 0.55
C THR A 41 -1.63 -6.22 1.75
N VAL A 42 -2.92 -6.47 1.50
CA VAL A 42 -3.91 -6.70 2.57
C VAL A 42 -3.53 -7.94 3.40
N ALA A 43 -3.13 -9.03 2.75
CA ALA A 43 -2.72 -10.24 3.45
C ALA A 43 -1.50 -10.00 4.35
N GLU A 44 -0.52 -9.23 3.86
CA GLU A 44 0.65 -8.87 4.66
C GLU A 44 0.26 -7.99 5.85
N ALA A 45 -0.56 -6.98 5.63
CA ALA A 45 -1.04 -6.10 6.70
C ALA A 45 -1.85 -6.87 7.73
N ASP A 46 -2.73 -7.76 7.30
CA ASP A 46 -3.53 -8.61 8.19
C ASP A 46 -2.66 -9.44 9.12
N TYR A 47 -1.64 -10.08 8.58
CA TYR A 47 -0.71 -10.87 9.38
C TYR A 47 -0.02 -10.01 10.46
N LEU A 48 0.45 -8.83 10.07
CA LEU A 48 1.11 -7.92 11.01
C LEU A 48 0.15 -7.41 12.09
N ILE A 49 -1.07 -7.05 11.70
CA ILE A 49 -2.10 -6.56 12.63
C ILE A 49 -2.45 -7.67 13.62
N LEU A 50 -2.73 -8.88 13.14
CA LEU A 50 -3.09 -10.00 14.00
C LEU A 50 -1.97 -10.33 15.01
N THR A 51 -0.73 -10.42 14.51
CA THR A 51 0.39 -10.86 15.36
C THR A 51 0.87 -9.80 16.33
N ARG A 52 0.74 -8.51 15.98
CA ARG A 52 1.24 -7.41 16.82
C ARG A 52 0.16 -6.71 17.64
N LEU A 53 -1.06 -6.64 17.13
CA LEU A 53 -2.15 -5.88 17.76
C LEU A 53 -3.28 -6.76 18.29
N GLY A 54 -3.33 -8.02 17.89
CA GLY A 54 -4.30 -8.97 18.40
C GLY A 54 -5.56 -9.09 17.53
N VAL A 55 -6.39 -10.06 17.88
CA VAL A 55 -7.55 -10.45 17.07
C VAL A 55 -8.63 -9.37 17.00
N GLU A 56 -8.83 -8.60 18.07
CA GLU A 56 -9.90 -7.59 18.06
C GLU A 56 -9.60 -6.46 17.07
N VAL A 57 -8.34 -6.03 16.99
CA VAL A 57 -7.92 -5.03 16.02
C VAL A 57 -7.99 -5.60 14.62
N GLU A 58 -7.57 -6.86 14.43
CA GLU A 58 -7.70 -7.52 13.12
C GLU A 58 -9.14 -7.59 12.65
N LEU A 59 -10.07 -7.97 13.54
CA LEU A 59 -11.49 -8.05 13.18
C LEU A 59 -12.05 -6.69 12.74
N ALA A 60 -11.64 -5.61 13.40
CA ALA A 60 -12.01 -4.26 12.98
C ALA A 60 -11.45 -3.93 11.59
N PHE A 61 -10.21 -4.32 11.30
CA PHE A 61 -9.61 -4.16 9.98
C PHE A 61 -10.37 -4.94 8.91
N LEU A 62 -10.73 -6.21 9.20
CA LEU A 62 -11.50 -7.02 8.27
C LEU A 62 -12.89 -6.43 8.01
N GLU A 63 -13.50 -5.83 9.03
CA GLU A 63 -14.78 -5.15 8.89
C GLU A 63 -14.68 -3.96 7.94
N ASP A 64 -13.63 -3.14 8.07
CA ASP A 64 -13.37 -2.04 7.15
C ASP A 64 -13.22 -2.54 5.71
N LEU A 65 -12.50 -3.65 5.52
CA LEU A 65 -12.35 -4.26 4.19
C LEU A 65 -13.70 -4.72 3.64
N ALA A 66 -14.53 -5.38 4.47
CA ALA A 66 -15.84 -5.88 4.06
C ALA A 66 -16.80 -4.75 3.72
N GLU A 67 -16.68 -3.61 4.39
CA GLU A 67 -17.52 -2.43 4.14
C GLU A 67 -17.04 -1.60 2.94
N GLY A 68 -15.91 -1.95 2.36
CA GLY A 68 -15.40 -1.27 1.16
C GLY A 68 -14.66 0.04 1.44
N THR A 69 -14.13 0.22 2.64
CA THR A 69 -13.29 1.39 2.97
C THR A 69 -12.11 1.49 2.00
N PHE A 70 -11.54 0.35 1.62
CA PHE A 70 -10.47 0.27 0.65
C PHE A 70 -10.92 -0.52 -0.57
N GLN A 71 -10.52 -0.08 -1.75
CA GLN A 71 -10.69 -0.83 -2.98
C GLN A 71 -9.54 -1.84 -3.10
N VAL A 72 -9.85 -3.12 -2.91
CA VAL A 72 -8.87 -4.19 -2.90
C VAL A 72 -8.80 -4.83 -4.29
N GLU A 73 -7.61 -4.83 -4.89
CA GLU A 73 -7.40 -5.30 -6.27
C GLU A 73 -6.51 -6.53 -6.31
N CYS A 74 -6.86 -7.46 -7.20
CA CYS A 74 -6.03 -8.62 -7.50
C CYS A 74 -5.25 -8.40 -8.79
N LEU A 75 -4.09 -9.02 -8.92
CA LEU A 75 -3.30 -9.01 -10.13
C LEU A 75 -3.67 -10.20 -11.02
N ASN A 76 -3.88 -9.95 -12.30
CA ASN A 76 -4.01 -11.04 -13.27
C ASN A 76 -2.63 -11.63 -13.60
N ARG A 77 -2.59 -12.68 -14.43
CA ARG A 77 -1.35 -13.37 -14.78
C ARG A 77 -0.35 -12.42 -15.46
N GLY A 78 -0.81 -11.58 -16.38
CA GLY A 78 0.05 -10.61 -17.06
C GLY A 78 0.66 -9.61 -16.09
N GLU A 79 -0.14 -9.15 -15.15
CA GLU A 79 0.32 -8.21 -14.12
C GLU A 79 1.29 -8.87 -13.14
N LEU A 80 1.08 -10.15 -12.80
CA LEU A 80 2.05 -10.90 -12.00
C LEU A 80 3.38 -11.04 -12.74
N ARG A 81 3.35 -11.20 -14.05
CA ARG A 81 4.55 -11.24 -14.88
C ARG A 81 5.28 -9.88 -14.84
N THR A 82 4.53 -8.79 -14.89
CA THR A 82 5.10 -7.44 -14.73
C THR A 82 5.69 -7.25 -13.35
N ALA A 83 5.01 -7.72 -12.30
CA ALA A 83 5.53 -7.67 -10.92
C ALA A 83 6.84 -8.44 -10.79
N LEU A 84 6.95 -9.60 -11.45
CA LEU A 84 8.20 -10.37 -11.51
C LEU A 84 9.33 -9.54 -12.13
N GLN A 85 9.06 -8.86 -13.23
CA GLN A 85 10.06 -8.00 -13.88
C GLN A 85 10.51 -6.86 -12.98
N VAL A 86 9.57 -6.25 -12.25
CA VAL A 86 9.89 -5.20 -11.27
C VAL A 86 10.77 -5.76 -10.15
N ALA A 87 10.41 -6.91 -9.59
CA ALA A 87 11.20 -7.55 -8.55
C ALA A 87 12.63 -7.89 -9.02
N ARG A 88 12.77 -8.34 -10.26
CA ARG A 88 14.08 -8.63 -10.86
C ARG A 88 14.93 -7.38 -11.05
N ARG A 89 14.31 -6.32 -11.56
CA ARG A 89 15.01 -5.05 -11.81
C ARG A 89 15.55 -4.46 -10.51
N TYR A 90 14.80 -4.58 -9.44
CA TYR A 90 15.15 -4.00 -8.13
C TYR A 90 15.54 -5.08 -7.12
N ARG A 91 16.16 -6.18 -7.60
CA ARG A 91 16.51 -7.31 -6.73
C ARG A 91 17.38 -6.91 -5.54
N ASP A 92 18.25 -5.91 -5.73
CA ASP A 92 19.15 -5.46 -4.65
C ASP A 92 18.41 -4.72 -3.53
N LEU A 93 17.21 -4.22 -3.80
CA LEU A 93 16.34 -3.60 -2.80
C LEU A 93 15.46 -4.62 -2.07
N GLU A 94 15.33 -5.82 -2.60
CA GLU A 94 14.52 -6.89 -2.01
C GLU A 94 13.08 -6.43 -1.67
N ILE A 95 12.45 -5.73 -2.62
CA ILE A 95 11.15 -5.07 -2.36
C ILE A 95 10.01 -6.04 -2.07
N GLY A 96 10.08 -7.27 -2.60
CA GLY A 96 9.03 -8.26 -2.38
C GLY A 96 7.79 -8.07 -3.25
N LEU A 97 6.90 -9.08 -3.19
CA LEU A 97 5.72 -9.14 -4.04
C LEU A 97 4.70 -8.05 -3.71
N ALA A 98 4.49 -7.74 -2.43
CA ALA A 98 3.50 -6.74 -2.04
C ALA A 98 3.84 -5.37 -2.63
N ASP A 99 5.09 -4.91 -2.47
CA ASP A 99 5.53 -3.64 -3.04
C ASP A 99 5.52 -3.66 -4.56
N ALA A 100 5.96 -4.77 -5.18
CA ALA A 100 5.90 -4.92 -6.63
C ALA A 100 4.46 -4.85 -7.15
N SER A 101 3.49 -5.40 -6.39
CA SER A 101 2.08 -5.33 -6.76
C SER A 101 1.57 -3.89 -6.78
N LEU A 102 2.03 -3.05 -5.87
CA LEU A 102 1.64 -1.64 -5.83
C LEU A 102 2.22 -0.86 -7.01
N VAL A 103 3.44 -1.17 -7.42
CA VAL A 103 4.03 -0.58 -8.63
C VAL A 103 3.18 -0.90 -9.87
N VAL A 104 2.69 -2.14 -9.96
CA VAL A 104 1.80 -2.56 -11.06
C VAL A 104 0.45 -1.84 -10.99
N LEU A 105 -0.14 -1.75 -9.79
CA LEU A 105 -1.42 -1.03 -9.62
C LEU A 105 -1.28 0.47 -9.90
N ALA A 106 -0.12 1.06 -9.59
CA ALA A 106 0.16 2.45 -9.93
C ALA A 106 0.04 2.69 -11.44
N LEU A 107 0.54 1.76 -12.25
CA LEU A 107 0.37 1.82 -13.70
C LEU A 107 -1.09 1.62 -14.11
N ARG A 108 -1.77 0.61 -13.54
CA ARG A 108 -3.17 0.30 -13.87
C ARG A 108 -4.07 1.51 -13.63
N PHE A 109 -3.91 2.17 -12.49
CA PHE A 109 -4.74 3.30 -12.09
C PHE A 109 -4.14 4.67 -12.43
N ARG A 110 -3.00 4.69 -13.10
CA ARG A 110 -2.32 5.90 -13.56
C ARG A 110 -2.10 6.90 -12.42
N THR A 111 -1.63 6.39 -11.29
CA THR A 111 -1.33 7.22 -10.12
C THR A 111 0.11 7.02 -9.67
N ARG A 112 0.69 8.06 -9.11
CA ARG A 112 2.00 8.00 -8.43
C ARG A 112 1.87 8.27 -6.94
N ARG A 113 0.64 8.47 -6.45
CA ARG A 113 0.38 8.79 -5.06
C ARG A 113 0.34 7.51 -4.23
N LEU A 114 1.19 7.42 -3.23
CA LEU A 114 1.36 6.23 -2.42
C LEU A 114 1.49 6.62 -0.95
N LEU A 115 0.59 6.12 -0.10
CA LEU A 115 0.73 6.24 1.34
C LEU A 115 1.70 5.16 1.81
N SER A 116 2.91 5.56 2.15
CA SER A 116 3.99 4.65 2.54
C SER A 116 5.00 5.36 3.41
N PHE A 117 5.59 4.61 4.33
CA PHE A 117 6.72 5.05 5.16
C PHE A 117 8.03 4.38 4.73
N ASP A 118 7.99 3.53 3.70
CA ASP A 118 9.18 2.85 3.18
C ASP A 118 9.84 3.70 2.09
N GLU A 119 10.53 4.77 2.52
CA GLU A 119 11.23 5.64 1.60
C GLU A 119 12.40 4.95 0.92
N ARG A 120 13.05 3.97 1.60
CA ARG A 120 14.16 3.21 1.02
C ARG A 120 13.73 2.52 -0.27
N ALA A 121 12.57 1.87 -0.26
CA ALA A 121 12.05 1.20 -1.45
C ALA A 121 11.55 2.22 -2.48
N PHE A 122 10.59 3.05 -2.12
CA PHE A 122 9.83 3.85 -3.09
C PHE A 122 10.53 5.14 -3.55
N ARG A 123 11.63 5.55 -2.92
CA ARG A 123 12.51 6.59 -3.48
C ARG A 123 13.46 6.03 -4.55
N ASN A 124 13.66 4.71 -4.56
CA ASN A 124 14.60 4.03 -5.47
C ASN A 124 13.92 3.18 -6.55
N VAL A 125 12.60 3.05 -6.50
CA VAL A 125 11.81 2.36 -7.50
C VAL A 125 11.04 3.39 -8.31
N ALA A 126 11.21 3.36 -9.63
CA ALA A 126 10.50 4.27 -10.51
C ALA A 126 9.11 3.70 -10.86
N PRO A 127 8.07 4.56 -10.93
CA PRO A 127 6.80 4.15 -11.54
C PRO A 127 7.01 3.65 -12.98
N LEU A 128 6.27 2.63 -13.38
CA LEU A 128 6.36 2.07 -14.74
C LEU A 128 5.97 3.10 -15.81
N GLN A 129 5.11 4.05 -15.46
CA GLN A 129 4.69 5.14 -16.34
C GLN A 129 5.64 6.34 -16.32
N GLY A 130 6.78 6.21 -15.66
CA GLY A 130 7.78 7.29 -15.55
C GLY A 130 7.53 8.23 -14.37
N GLY A 131 8.45 9.15 -14.15
CA GLY A 131 8.40 10.08 -13.02
C GLY A 131 8.86 9.45 -11.72
N SER A 132 8.36 9.98 -10.61
CA SER A 132 8.68 9.53 -9.27
C SER A 132 7.40 9.35 -8.46
N PHE A 133 7.41 8.40 -7.52
CA PHE A 133 6.31 8.27 -6.57
C PHE A 133 6.23 9.50 -5.67
N VAL A 134 5.00 9.90 -5.38
CA VAL A 134 4.70 10.92 -4.36
C VAL A 134 4.35 10.15 -3.11
N LEU A 135 5.24 10.17 -2.13
CA LEU A 135 5.06 9.44 -0.88
C LEU A 135 4.35 10.32 0.13
N LEU A 136 3.20 9.87 0.59
CA LEU A 136 2.41 10.61 1.56
C LEU A 136 2.47 9.86 2.91
N PRO A 137 2.52 10.59 4.03
CA PRO A 137 2.40 12.04 4.15
C PRO A 137 3.69 12.84 3.91
N ALA A 138 4.84 12.20 3.68
CA ALA A 138 6.14 12.88 3.60
C ALA A 138 6.17 14.01 2.54
N ASP A 139 5.55 13.79 1.39
CA ASP A 139 5.59 14.71 0.25
C ASP A 139 4.36 15.63 0.19
N SER A 140 3.62 15.72 1.27
CA SER A 140 2.45 16.61 1.31
C SER A 140 2.84 18.06 1.54
#